data_b10e33cb9cd9cc11fc727660b2d9dd7e
#
_entry.id   b10e33cb9cd9cc11fc727660b2d9dd7e
#
_cell.length_a   1.000
_cell.length_b   1.000
_cell.length_c   1.000
_cell.angle_alpha   90.00
_cell.angle_beta   90.00
_cell.angle_gamma   90.00
#
_symmetry.space_group_name_H-M   'P 1'
#
loop_
_entity.id
_entity.type
_entity.pdbx_description
1 polymer ?
#
loop_
_entity_poly.entity_id
_entity_poly.type
_entity_poly.pdbx_seq_one_letter_code
_entity_poly.pdbx_strand_id
1 'polypeptide(L)'
;MTTARHQRPAELQDTSIDELAEKFVRRFGDIDADWEAFEDAKIDGYRRAQHRFIGGGGSGKHDDPNVIKGGAFTLSIMFVNPGEGNAAHTHEVEEVFFVLKGHLKVFFEEEGTGRQIHRTLGPWECVSCPPGVVHGYINDSLEPVYFQVMLGKGKPETMGYADEKLFENRDGHL
;
A
#
# COMPACT_ATOMS: atom_id res chain seq x y z
N MET A 1 -5.12 41.14 -4.11
CA MET A 1 -5.19 40.07 -3.09
C MET A 1 -5.99 38.94 -3.68
N THR A 2 -5.35 37.81 -3.98
CA THR A 2 -6.05 36.58 -4.40
C THR A 2 -6.67 35.97 -3.14
N THR A 3 -7.98 36.11 -2.98
CA THR A 3 -8.70 35.37 -1.94
C THR A 3 -8.69 33.89 -2.35
N ALA A 4 -7.87 33.07 -1.69
CA ALA A 4 -7.94 31.63 -1.84
C ALA A 4 -9.35 31.16 -1.44
N ARG A 5 -10.01 30.35 -2.30
CA ARG A 5 -11.34 29.82 -2.02
C ARG A 5 -11.36 28.83 -0.85
N HIS A 6 -10.20 28.19 -0.59
CA HIS A 6 -9.98 27.29 0.53
C HIS A 6 -8.87 27.81 1.39
N GLN A 7 -9.07 27.76 2.70
CA GLN A 7 -8.06 28.22 3.66
C GLN A 7 -7.18 27.03 4.10
N ARG A 8 -5.95 27.35 4.50
CA ARG A 8 -5.07 26.36 5.12
C ARG A 8 -5.69 25.86 6.44
N PRO A 9 -5.51 24.58 6.76
CA PRO A 9 -5.81 24.07 8.09
C PRO A 9 -5.10 24.89 9.19
N ALA A 10 -5.69 24.95 10.37
CA ALA A 10 -5.18 25.80 11.46
C ALA A 10 -3.71 25.49 11.80
N GLU A 11 -3.32 24.22 11.79
CA GLU A 11 -1.98 23.73 12.08
C GLU A 11 -0.94 24.10 11.00
N LEU A 12 -1.34 24.63 9.86
CA LEU A 12 -0.47 25.05 8.76
C LEU A 12 -0.52 26.55 8.48
N GLN A 13 -1.27 27.32 9.26
CA GLN A 13 -1.45 28.75 9.01
C GLN A 13 -0.12 29.51 8.97
N ASP A 14 0.76 29.25 9.94
CA ASP A 14 2.04 29.94 10.12
C ASP A 14 3.23 29.19 9.50
N THR A 15 2.97 28.08 8.77
CA THR A 15 4.02 27.27 8.13
C THR A 15 4.51 27.98 6.86
N SER A 16 5.80 28.20 6.75
CA SER A 16 6.45 28.80 5.57
C SER A 16 6.33 27.88 4.33
N ILE A 17 6.56 28.43 3.14
CA ILE A 17 6.56 27.64 1.89
C ILE A 17 7.71 26.63 1.89
N ASP A 18 8.86 26.97 2.41
CA ASP A 18 10.02 26.09 2.47
C ASP A 18 9.76 24.92 3.43
N GLU A 19 9.20 25.16 4.60
CA GLU A 19 8.79 24.12 5.54
C GLU A 19 7.69 23.21 4.96
N LEU A 20 6.75 23.77 4.19
CA LEU A 20 5.74 22.96 3.50
C LEU A 20 6.40 22.04 2.46
N ALA A 21 7.38 22.54 1.69
CA ALA A 21 8.10 21.73 0.71
C ALA A 21 8.88 20.59 1.40
N GLU A 22 9.58 20.87 2.48
CA GLU A 22 10.29 19.85 3.26
C GLU A 22 9.35 18.82 3.90
N LYS A 23 8.21 19.26 4.41
CA LYS A 23 7.25 18.40 5.10
C LYS A 23 6.44 17.51 4.17
N PHE A 24 6.07 18.01 2.98
CA PHE A 24 5.09 17.37 2.10
C PHE A 24 5.65 16.88 0.76
N VAL A 25 6.95 17.02 0.49
CA VAL A 25 7.60 16.44 -0.69
C VAL A 25 8.45 15.25 -0.27
N ARG A 26 8.30 14.13 -0.97
CA ARG A 26 9.13 12.93 -0.82
C ARG A 26 9.57 12.44 -2.19
N ARG A 27 10.81 12.00 -2.30
CA ARG A 27 11.37 11.40 -3.51
C ARG A 27 11.62 9.92 -3.28
N PHE A 28 11.42 9.11 -4.29
CA PHE A 28 11.61 7.66 -4.20
C PHE A 28 13.02 7.28 -3.72
N GLY A 29 14.05 8.03 -4.17
CA GLY A 29 15.43 7.77 -3.76
C GLY A 29 15.76 8.09 -2.30
N ASP A 30 14.86 8.79 -1.59
CA ASP A 30 15.03 9.17 -0.19
C ASP A 30 14.24 8.23 0.76
N ILE A 31 13.58 7.21 0.20
CA ILE A 31 12.71 6.28 0.95
C ILE A 31 13.34 4.90 0.97
N ASP A 32 13.57 4.38 2.17
CA ASP A 32 14.08 3.03 2.36
C ASP A 32 13.06 1.97 1.94
N ALA A 33 13.57 0.90 1.35
CA ALA A 33 12.79 -0.28 1.01
C ALA A 33 12.55 -1.12 2.27
N ASP A 34 11.31 -1.18 2.76
CA ASP A 34 10.94 -2.02 3.90
C ASP A 34 10.51 -3.41 3.43
N TRP A 35 11.43 -4.37 3.55
CA TRP A 35 11.22 -5.78 3.21
C TRP A 35 10.52 -6.58 4.32
N GLU A 36 10.33 -5.97 5.49
CA GLU A 36 9.67 -6.53 6.66
C GLU A 36 8.39 -5.77 6.99
N ALA A 37 7.77 -5.18 5.96
CA ALA A 37 6.56 -4.38 6.13
C ALA A 37 5.32 -5.20 6.52
N PHE A 38 5.33 -6.52 6.27
CA PHE A 38 4.16 -7.37 6.41
C PHE A 38 4.52 -8.73 6.99
N GLU A 39 3.61 -9.33 7.75
CA GLU A 39 3.84 -10.63 8.38
C GLU A 39 4.05 -11.75 7.35
N ASP A 40 3.28 -11.77 6.27
CA ASP A 40 3.41 -12.75 5.19
C ASP A 40 4.70 -12.62 4.38
N ALA A 41 5.39 -11.46 4.42
CA ALA A 41 6.68 -11.29 3.73
C ALA A 41 7.80 -12.19 4.28
N LYS A 42 7.57 -12.85 5.42
CA LYS A 42 8.46 -13.88 6.01
C LYS A 42 8.32 -15.25 5.33
N ILE A 43 7.31 -15.43 4.48
CA ILE A 43 7.00 -16.68 3.78
C ILE A 43 7.57 -16.62 2.36
N ASP A 44 8.20 -17.70 1.92
CA ASP A 44 8.70 -17.84 0.53
C ASP A 44 7.55 -17.68 -0.47
N GLY A 45 7.76 -16.86 -1.51
CA GLY A 45 6.75 -16.52 -2.50
C GLY A 45 5.92 -15.28 -2.16
N TYR A 46 6.11 -14.67 -0.97
CA TYR A 46 5.41 -13.44 -0.58
C TYR A 46 6.34 -12.27 -0.25
N ARG A 47 7.62 -12.38 -0.61
CA ARG A 47 8.63 -11.38 -0.32
C ARG A 47 8.49 -10.17 -1.24
N ARG A 48 8.30 -9.00 -0.62
CA ARG A 48 8.13 -7.72 -1.32
C ARG A 48 8.62 -6.55 -0.49
N ALA A 49 8.99 -5.46 -1.14
CA ALA A 49 9.38 -4.24 -0.45
C ALA A 49 8.29 -3.18 -0.52
N GLN A 50 8.01 -2.51 0.60
CA GLN A 50 7.17 -1.34 0.67
C GLN A 50 8.00 -0.07 0.77
N HIS A 51 7.72 0.92 -0.08
CA HIS A 51 8.28 2.27 0.01
C HIS A 51 7.14 3.21 0.41
N ARG A 52 7.13 3.67 1.67
CA ARG A 52 6.04 4.49 2.23
C ARG A 52 6.25 5.96 1.93
N PHE A 53 5.29 6.59 1.27
CA PHE A 53 5.26 8.03 0.99
C PHE A 53 4.33 8.77 1.96
N ILE A 54 3.11 8.26 2.14
CA ILE A 54 2.06 8.86 2.98
C ILE A 54 1.45 7.76 3.86
N GLY A 55 1.61 7.86 5.15
CA GLY A 55 1.10 6.89 6.14
C GLY A 55 1.72 5.51 6.03
N GLY A 56 1.33 4.61 6.91
CA GLY A 56 1.87 3.24 7.00
C GLY A 56 1.29 2.26 5.98
N GLY A 57 0.14 2.59 5.38
CA GLY A 57 -0.59 1.61 4.56
C GLY A 57 -1.07 0.42 5.39
N GLY A 58 -1.29 -0.72 4.74
CA GLY A 58 -1.69 -1.98 5.38
C GLY A 58 -0.61 -2.63 6.26
N SER A 59 0.59 -2.03 6.35
CA SER A 59 1.64 -2.49 7.27
C SER A 59 1.38 -2.11 8.73
N GLY A 60 0.49 -1.15 9.01
CA GLY A 60 0.27 -0.64 10.37
C GLY A 60 1.38 0.26 10.93
N LYS A 61 2.51 0.42 10.24
CA LYS A 61 3.66 1.25 10.67
C LYS A 61 3.38 2.75 10.47
N HIS A 62 2.44 3.31 11.25
CA HIS A 62 1.91 4.66 11.05
C HIS A 62 2.76 5.79 11.64
N ASP A 63 3.67 5.49 12.53
CA ASP A 63 4.42 6.49 13.30
C ASP A 63 5.88 6.66 12.79
N ASP A 64 6.16 6.29 11.54
CA ASP A 64 7.45 6.52 10.89
C ASP A 64 7.66 8.03 10.64
N PRO A 65 8.66 8.67 11.25
CA PRO A 65 8.90 10.10 11.11
C PRO A 65 9.36 10.53 9.72
N ASN A 66 9.84 9.59 8.90
CA ASN A 66 10.32 9.85 7.54
C ASN A 66 9.20 9.84 6.50
N VAL A 67 7.98 9.49 6.91
CA VAL A 67 6.79 9.38 6.07
C VAL A 67 5.86 10.56 6.28
N ILE A 68 5.26 11.08 5.21
CA ILE A 68 4.22 12.10 5.33
C ILE A 68 3.03 11.49 6.08
N LYS A 69 2.55 12.19 7.11
CA LYS A 69 1.41 11.71 7.89
C LYS A 69 0.16 11.57 7.02
N GLY A 70 -0.44 10.39 7.02
CA GLY A 70 -1.69 10.13 6.31
C GLY A 70 -2.88 10.88 6.93
N GLY A 71 -3.65 11.56 6.10
CA GLY A 71 -4.92 12.20 6.47
C GLY A 71 -6.11 11.32 6.08
N ALA A 72 -6.54 11.44 4.82
CA ALA A 72 -7.68 10.72 4.27
C ALA A 72 -7.31 9.42 3.54
N PHE A 73 -6.03 9.23 3.20
CA PHE A 73 -5.53 8.05 2.49
C PHE A 73 -4.07 7.79 2.87
N THR A 74 -3.56 6.62 2.50
CA THR A 74 -2.14 6.30 2.50
C THR A 74 -1.65 6.07 1.08
N LEU A 75 -0.34 6.23 0.85
CA LEU A 75 0.30 6.00 -0.44
C LEU A 75 1.65 5.33 -0.25
N SER A 76 1.83 4.20 -0.89
CA SER A 76 3.13 3.52 -0.98
C SER A 76 3.40 3.03 -2.40
N ILE A 77 4.66 2.73 -2.70
CA ILE A 77 5.08 1.98 -3.88
C ILE A 77 5.54 0.61 -3.42
N MET A 78 4.98 -0.43 -4.03
CA MET A 78 5.42 -1.81 -3.84
C MET A 78 6.40 -2.19 -4.93
N PHE A 79 7.43 -2.92 -4.54
CA PHE A 79 8.37 -3.61 -5.40
C PHE A 79 8.25 -5.11 -5.19
N VAL A 80 8.00 -5.87 -6.28
CA VAL A 80 7.80 -7.32 -6.23
C VAL A 80 8.61 -8.00 -7.32
N ASN A 81 9.50 -8.91 -6.93
CA ASN A 81 10.28 -9.72 -7.85
C ASN A 81 9.43 -10.78 -8.58
N PRO A 82 9.92 -11.33 -9.71
CA PRO A 82 9.31 -12.50 -10.34
C PRO A 82 9.12 -13.68 -9.37
N GLY A 83 7.94 -14.29 -9.40
CA GLY A 83 7.57 -15.40 -8.53
C GLY A 83 7.08 -15.01 -7.14
N GLU A 84 7.16 -13.73 -6.78
CA GLU A 84 6.71 -13.23 -5.48
C GLU A 84 5.33 -12.57 -5.57
N GLY A 85 4.67 -12.45 -4.42
CA GLY A 85 3.34 -11.84 -4.33
C GLY A 85 2.95 -11.48 -2.91
N ASN A 86 1.71 -11.74 -2.55
CA ASN A 86 1.21 -11.64 -1.18
C ASN A 86 0.15 -12.70 -0.88
N ALA A 87 -0.09 -12.94 0.40
CA ALA A 87 -1.19 -13.80 0.83
C ALA A 87 -2.55 -13.12 0.55
N ALA A 88 -3.59 -13.94 0.32
CA ALA A 88 -4.96 -13.48 0.22
C ALA A 88 -5.37 -12.73 1.50
N HIS A 89 -5.96 -11.55 1.35
CA HIS A 89 -6.27 -10.67 2.46
C HIS A 89 -7.42 -9.72 2.16
N THR A 90 -7.86 -9.01 3.19
CA THR A 90 -8.89 -7.97 3.13
C THR A 90 -8.38 -6.70 3.81
N HIS A 91 -9.05 -5.58 3.53
CA HIS A 91 -8.94 -4.33 4.28
C HIS A 91 -10.32 -3.85 4.70
N GLU A 92 -10.39 -3.06 5.78
CA GLU A 92 -11.63 -2.40 6.22
C GLU A 92 -12.01 -1.20 5.35
N VAL A 93 -11.12 -0.81 4.42
CA VAL A 93 -11.28 0.31 3.48
C VAL A 93 -10.97 -0.15 2.06
N GLU A 94 -11.30 0.68 1.09
CA GLU A 94 -10.92 0.45 -0.30
C GLU A 94 -9.40 0.49 -0.46
N GLU A 95 -8.86 -0.47 -1.21
CA GLU A 95 -7.47 -0.50 -1.65
C GLU A 95 -7.38 -0.40 -3.17
N VAL A 96 -6.42 0.37 -3.66
CA VAL A 96 -6.18 0.53 -5.09
C VAL A 96 -4.74 0.13 -5.41
N PHE A 97 -4.57 -0.74 -6.43
CA PHE A 97 -3.28 -0.97 -7.08
C PHE A 97 -3.27 -0.29 -8.43
N PHE A 98 -2.23 0.51 -8.69
CA PHE A 98 -2.00 1.18 -9.97
C PHE A 98 -0.61 0.82 -10.47
N VAL A 99 -0.50 0.08 -11.56
CA VAL A 99 0.78 -0.42 -12.08
C VAL A 99 1.56 0.72 -12.74
N LEU A 100 2.82 0.87 -12.35
CA LEU A 100 3.74 1.87 -12.89
C LEU A 100 4.72 1.26 -13.89
N LYS A 101 5.23 0.05 -13.60
CA LYS A 101 6.20 -0.66 -14.43
C LYS A 101 6.06 -2.16 -14.23
N GLY A 102 6.26 -2.95 -15.29
CA GLY A 102 6.12 -4.40 -15.26
C GLY A 102 4.66 -4.84 -15.39
N HIS A 103 4.38 -6.07 -14.99
CA HIS A 103 3.03 -6.66 -15.06
C HIS A 103 2.67 -7.28 -13.71
N LEU A 104 1.46 -7.03 -13.24
CA LEU A 104 0.94 -7.52 -11.96
C LEU A 104 -0.28 -8.40 -12.23
N LYS A 105 -0.24 -9.66 -11.80
CA LYS A 105 -1.41 -10.54 -11.83
C LYS A 105 -2.15 -10.38 -10.50
N VAL A 106 -3.32 -9.77 -10.55
CA VAL A 106 -4.21 -9.57 -9.40
C VAL A 106 -5.29 -10.64 -9.38
N PHE A 107 -5.82 -10.94 -8.18
CA PHE A 107 -6.95 -11.85 -8.02
C PHE A 107 -7.97 -11.34 -7.02
N PHE A 108 -9.21 -11.74 -7.23
CA PHE A 108 -10.27 -11.75 -6.23
C PHE A 108 -10.61 -13.19 -5.89
N GLU A 109 -10.86 -13.42 -4.59
CA GLU A 109 -11.18 -14.75 -4.09
C GLU A 109 -12.60 -14.78 -3.50
N GLU A 110 -13.34 -15.82 -3.84
CA GLU A 110 -14.68 -16.06 -3.31
C GLU A 110 -14.57 -16.68 -1.91
N GLU A 111 -15.11 -15.97 -0.93
CA GLU A 111 -15.12 -16.42 0.45
C GLU A 111 -15.82 -17.79 0.60
N GLY A 112 -15.22 -18.67 1.41
CA GLY A 112 -15.75 -20.00 1.71
C GLY A 112 -15.47 -21.09 0.65
N THR A 113 -15.20 -20.72 -0.60
CA THR A 113 -14.85 -21.68 -1.65
C THR A 113 -13.37 -21.64 -2.05
N GLY A 114 -12.71 -20.51 -1.82
CA GLY A 114 -11.33 -20.25 -2.27
C GLY A 114 -11.18 -20.15 -3.80
N ARG A 115 -12.30 -20.07 -4.55
CA ARG A 115 -12.25 -19.88 -6.01
C ARG A 115 -11.72 -18.49 -6.35
N GLN A 116 -10.69 -18.44 -7.19
CA GLN A 116 -10.08 -17.18 -7.59
C GLN A 116 -10.39 -16.84 -9.05
N ILE A 117 -10.53 -15.53 -9.31
CA ILE A 117 -10.54 -14.94 -10.66
C ILE A 117 -9.34 -14.02 -10.77
N HIS A 118 -8.53 -14.23 -11.81
CA HIS A 118 -7.31 -13.49 -12.05
C HIS A 118 -7.44 -12.50 -13.22
N ARG A 119 -6.68 -11.38 -13.13
CA ARG A 119 -6.46 -10.43 -14.22
C ARG A 119 -5.01 -9.96 -14.18
N THR A 120 -4.38 -9.86 -15.35
CA THR A 120 -3.04 -9.28 -15.47
C THR A 120 -3.18 -7.82 -15.86
N LEU A 121 -2.53 -6.95 -15.10
CA LEU A 121 -2.47 -5.51 -15.31
C LEU A 121 -1.09 -5.14 -15.81
N GLY A 122 -1.03 -4.31 -16.84
CA GLY A 122 0.19 -3.66 -17.32
C GLY A 122 0.32 -2.22 -16.82
N PRO A 123 1.37 -1.50 -17.25
CA PRO A 123 1.56 -0.10 -16.89
C PRO A 123 0.35 0.77 -17.22
N TRP A 124 -0.02 1.67 -16.29
CA TRP A 124 -1.15 2.60 -16.36
C TRP A 124 -2.52 1.94 -16.24
N GLU A 125 -2.58 0.71 -15.77
CA GLU A 125 -3.82 0.01 -15.43
C GLU A 125 -3.97 -0.13 -13.92
N CYS A 126 -5.21 -0.22 -13.45
CA CYS A 126 -5.50 -0.34 -12.02
C CYS A 126 -6.58 -1.37 -11.71
N VAL A 127 -6.60 -1.75 -10.45
CA VAL A 127 -7.71 -2.45 -9.79
C VAL A 127 -8.08 -1.70 -8.53
N SER A 128 -9.37 -1.61 -8.25
CA SER A 128 -9.91 -1.19 -6.96
C SER A 128 -10.48 -2.42 -6.25
N CYS A 129 -10.02 -2.65 -5.04
CA CYS A 129 -10.45 -3.73 -4.16
C CYS A 129 -11.39 -3.14 -3.11
N PRO A 130 -12.71 -3.43 -3.17
CA PRO A 130 -13.66 -2.91 -2.19
C PRO A 130 -13.38 -3.44 -0.78
N PRO A 131 -13.81 -2.72 0.28
CA PRO A 131 -13.67 -3.18 1.66
C PRO A 131 -14.24 -4.59 1.86
N GLY A 132 -13.51 -5.43 2.59
CA GLY A 132 -13.92 -6.78 2.94
C GLY A 132 -13.84 -7.83 1.82
N VAL A 133 -13.53 -7.43 0.58
CA VAL A 133 -13.35 -8.38 -0.52
C VAL A 133 -11.98 -9.01 -0.43
N VAL A 134 -11.92 -10.35 -0.43
CA VAL A 134 -10.64 -11.08 -0.41
C VAL A 134 -9.93 -10.91 -1.75
N HIS A 135 -8.70 -10.45 -1.71
CA HIS A 135 -7.88 -10.17 -2.88
C HIS A 135 -6.38 -10.35 -2.62
N GLY A 136 -5.60 -10.23 -3.68
CA GLY A 136 -4.16 -10.28 -3.62
C GLY A 136 -3.54 -10.19 -5.00
N TYR A 137 -2.23 -10.42 -5.07
CA TYR A 137 -1.48 -10.37 -6.32
C TYR A 137 -0.29 -11.32 -6.31
N ILE A 138 0.20 -11.60 -7.52
CA ILE A 138 1.46 -12.28 -7.77
C ILE A 138 2.14 -11.66 -8.99
N ASN A 139 3.44 -11.56 -8.97
CA ASN A 139 4.25 -11.28 -10.15
C ASN A 139 4.65 -12.60 -10.82
N ASP A 140 3.84 -13.10 -11.75
CA ASP A 140 4.13 -14.29 -12.54
C ASP A 140 4.87 -13.99 -13.86
N SER A 141 5.37 -12.75 -13.99
CA SER A 141 6.21 -12.32 -15.12
C SER A 141 7.69 -12.62 -14.88
N LEU A 142 8.54 -12.28 -15.86
CA LEU A 142 9.99 -12.45 -15.77
C LEU A 142 10.73 -11.17 -15.34
N GLU A 143 10.00 -10.09 -15.09
CA GLU A 143 10.56 -8.79 -14.70
C GLU A 143 9.98 -8.32 -13.38
N PRO A 144 10.74 -7.54 -12.57
CA PRO A 144 10.18 -6.90 -11.38
C PRO A 144 9.03 -5.95 -11.72
N VAL A 145 8.04 -5.89 -10.85
CA VAL A 145 6.93 -4.94 -10.97
C VAL A 145 7.00 -3.87 -9.89
N TYR A 146 6.68 -2.63 -10.29
CA TYR A 146 6.43 -1.50 -9.41
C TYR A 146 4.98 -1.06 -9.57
N PHE A 147 4.27 -0.95 -8.48
CA PHE A 147 2.91 -0.43 -8.49
C PHE A 147 2.63 0.41 -7.24
N GLN A 148 1.78 1.39 -7.41
CA GLN A 148 1.28 2.25 -6.35
C GLN A 148 0.17 1.53 -5.61
N VAL A 149 0.19 1.65 -4.27
CA VAL A 149 -0.87 1.18 -3.37
C VAL A 149 -1.44 2.37 -2.62
N MET A 150 -2.75 2.50 -2.64
CA MET A 150 -3.50 3.48 -1.85
C MET A 150 -4.56 2.77 -1.01
N LEU A 151 -4.69 3.19 0.25
CA LEU A 151 -5.80 2.80 1.13
C LEU A 151 -6.59 4.03 1.54
N GLY A 152 -7.91 3.93 1.51
CA GLY A 152 -8.86 5.02 1.72
C GLY A 152 -9.00 5.50 3.17
N LYS A 153 -7.92 5.46 3.97
CA LYS A 153 -7.86 5.90 5.36
C LYS A 153 -6.44 6.31 5.70
N GLY A 154 -6.25 7.34 6.52
CA GLY A 154 -4.92 7.83 6.88
C GLY A 154 -4.14 6.91 7.83
N LYS A 155 -4.85 6.11 8.63
CA LYS A 155 -4.31 5.06 9.50
C LYS A 155 -5.20 3.81 9.37
N PRO A 156 -5.06 3.03 8.28
CA PRO A 156 -5.78 1.78 8.14
C PRO A 156 -5.26 0.73 9.14
N GLU A 157 -6.08 -0.27 9.42
CA GLU A 157 -5.64 -1.44 10.17
C GLU A 157 -4.62 -2.25 9.36
N THR A 158 -3.88 -3.13 10.04
CA THR A 158 -3.05 -4.15 9.39
C THR A 158 -3.91 -5.08 8.54
N MET A 159 -3.30 -5.74 7.55
CA MET A 159 -4.03 -6.63 6.64
C MET A 159 -4.82 -7.71 7.38
N GLY A 160 -6.07 -7.91 7.00
CA GLY A 160 -6.91 -9.02 7.45
C GLY A 160 -6.66 -10.25 6.57
N TYR A 161 -5.64 -11.06 6.89
CA TYR A 161 -5.30 -12.25 6.12
C TYR A 161 -6.43 -13.29 6.10
N ALA A 162 -6.66 -13.92 4.96
CA ALA A 162 -7.60 -15.03 4.83
C ALA A 162 -7.09 -16.31 5.52
N ASP A 163 -5.77 -16.47 5.64
CA ASP A 163 -5.16 -17.53 6.45
C ASP A 163 -5.24 -17.20 7.94
N GLU A 164 -5.81 -18.13 8.74
CA GLU A 164 -6.07 -17.93 10.17
C GLU A 164 -4.79 -17.68 10.98
N LYS A 165 -3.69 -18.39 10.67
CA LYS A 165 -2.43 -18.23 11.40
C LYS A 165 -1.76 -16.90 11.08
N LEU A 166 -1.82 -16.48 9.83
CA LEU A 166 -1.33 -15.16 9.44
C LEU A 166 -2.17 -14.05 10.09
N PHE A 167 -3.48 -14.24 10.16
CA PHE A 167 -4.38 -13.28 10.79
C PHE A 167 -4.11 -13.13 12.29
N GLU A 168 -3.91 -14.25 13.01
CA GLU A 168 -3.56 -14.23 14.44
C GLU A 168 -2.24 -13.51 14.71
N ASN A 169 -1.27 -13.61 13.79
CA ASN A 169 0.06 -13.03 13.91
C ASN A 169 0.26 -11.73 13.10
N ARG A 170 -0.81 -11.14 12.56
CA ARG A 170 -0.71 -10.02 11.59
C ARG A 170 0.08 -8.81 12.07
N ASP A 171 0.20 -8.63 13.37
CA ASP A 171 0.93 -7.53 14.00
C ASP A 171 2.36 -7.92 14.43
N GLY A 172 2.79 -9.15 14.16
CA GLY A 172 4.09 -9.69 14.58
C GLY A 172 5.32 -9.05 13.92
N HIS A 173 5.10 -8.18 12.93
CA HIS A 173 6.13 -7.40 12.23
C HIS A 173 6.25 -5.94 12.73
N LEU A 174 5.38 -5.50 13.64
CA LEU A 174 5.34 -4.14 14.21
C LEU A 174 6.43 -3.89 15.25
#